data_1576c5af7ad5e23634efde7a3b8eddb3
#
_entry.id   1576c5af7ad5e23634efde7a3b8eddb3
#
_cell.length_a   1.000
_cell.length_b   1.000
_cell.length_c   1.000
_cell.angle_alpha   90.00
_cell.angle_beta   90.00
_cell.angle_gamma   90.00
#
_symmetry.space_group_name_H-M   'P 1'
#
loop_
_entity.id
_entity.type
_entity.pdbx_description
1 polymer ?
#
loop_
_entity_poly.entity_id
_entity_poly.type
_entity_poly.pdbx_seq_one_letter_code
_entity_poly.pdbx_strand_id
1 'polypeptide(L)'
;RKKAAEEIKTNSELLRELYSYLQNIREEERTHIAREIHDELGQQLTGLKMDLFWINRRLKTEDREISEKLSTTLSLIDTTITTVRKIATELRPSILDDLGLAAALEWQGEEFEKRSDIKVKFVSSLNDTLVQPHISTALFRIYQELLTNVARHSKASTVSTTIYIEKDKLYLKVEDNGSGFISDNIINKKTLGLRGIKERTNLIGGTYEINSGAGIGTSVLISVPLHNQISNLK
;
A
#
# COMPACT_ATOMS: atom_id res chain seq x y z
N ARG A 1 -30.52 21.04 25.15
CA ARG A 1 -29.08 21.07 24.75
C ARG A 1 -28.33 19.78 25.13
N LYS A 2 -28.47 19.24 26.37
CA LYS A 2 -27.81 17.99 26.80
C LYS A 2 -28.21 16.76 25.93
N LYS A 3 -29.52 16.55 25.69
CA LYS A 3 -30.03 15.47 24.84
C LYS A 3 -29.47 15.50 23.39
N ALA A 4 -29.45 16.68 22.76
CA ALA A 4 -28.91 16.84 21.41
C ALA A 4 -27.39 16.57 21.35
N ALA A 5 -26.63 16.93 22.38
CA ALA A 5 -25.20 16.63 22.46
C ALA A 5 -24.95 15.14 22.64
N GLU A 6 -25.79 14.45 23.39
CA GLU A 6 -25.74 12.99 23.60
C GLU A 6 -26.09 12.22 22.32
N GLU A 7 -27.14 12.62 21.60
CA GLU A 7 -27.50 12.09 20.29
C GLU A 7 -26.40 12.28 19.24
N ILE A 8 -25.80 13.46 19.18
CA ILE A 8 -24.67 13.72 18.26
C ILE A 8 -23.48 12.83 18.59
N LYS A 9 -23.19 12.59 19.87
CA LYS A 9 -22.11 11.70 20.31
C LYS A 9 -22.39 10.26 19.90
N THR A 10 -23.57 9.73 20.20
CA THR A 10 -23.97 8.37 19.84
C THR A 10 -23.96 8.15 18.33
N ASN A 11 -24.51 9.08 17.55
CA ASN A 11 -24.47 9.01 16.10
C ASN A 11 -23.04 9.08 15.56
N SER A 12 -22.15 9.85 16.16
CA SER A 12 -20.74 9.92 15.78
C SER A 12 -20.00 8.61 16.08
N GLU A 13 -20.31 7.95 17.19
CA GLU A 13 -19.76 6.63 17.57
C GLU A 13 -20.25 5.56 16.59
N LEU A 14 -21.55 5.51 16.32
CA LEU A 14 -22.13 4.57 15.35
C LEU A 14 -21.55 4.74 13.93
N LEU A 15 -21.39 5.99 13.49
CA LEU A 15 -20.77 6.28 12.18
C LEU A 15 -19.30 5.82 12.13
N ARG A 16 -18.57 5.92 13.24
CA ARG A 16 -17.19 5.39 13.32
C ARG A 16 -17.15 3.87 13.23
N GLU A 17 -18.03 3.19 13.97
CA GLU A 17 -18.13 1.72 13.91
C GLU A 17 -18.50 1.25 12.50
N LEU A 18 -19.50 1.88 11.88
CA LEU A 18 -19.91 1.55 10.51
C LEU A 18 -18.78 1.81 9.51
N TYR A 19 -18.06 2.91 9.64
CA TYR A 19 -16.91 3.21 8.80
C TYR A 19 -15.80 2.16 8.95
N SER A 20 -15.48 1.78 10.19
CA SER A 20 -14.51 0.72 10.50
C SER A 20 -14.93 -0.61 9.87
N TYR A 21 -16.18 -0.99 10.02
CA TYR A 21 -16.74 -2.20 9.43
C TYR A 21 -16.65 -2.21 7.91
N LEU A 22 -17.03 -1.13 7.25
CA LEU A 22 -16.92 -0.98 5.80
C LEU A 22 -15.47 -1.02 5.29
N GLN A 23 -14.53 -0.46 6.05
CA GLN A 23 -13.11 -0.54 5.70
C GLN A 23 -12.58 -1.98 5.78
N ASN A 24 -12.98 -2.73 6.80
CA ASN A 24 -12.59 -4.14 6.95
C ASN A 24 -13.15 -4.99 5.80
N ILE A 25 -14.45 -4.87 5.50
CA ILE A 25 -15.05 -5.60 4.37
C ILE A 25 -14.33 -5.25 3.06
N ARG A 26 -14.07 -3.98 2.83
CA ARG A 26 -13.39 -3.54 1.61
C ARG A 26 -11.96 -4.10 1.51
N GLU A 27 -11.27 -4.26 2.62
CA GLU A 27 -9.92 -4.83 2.62
C GLU A 27 -9.96 -6.37 2.45
N GLU A 28 -10.95 -7.05 3.03
CA GLU A 28 -11.20 -8.47 2.81
C GLU A 28 -11.53 -8.74 1.33
N GLU A 29 -12.43 -7.95 0.74
CA GLU A 29 -12.80 -8.04 -0.68
C GLU A 29 -11.59 -7.82 -1.60
N ARG A 30 -10.79 -6.79 -1.34
CA ARG A 30 -9.55 -6.55 -2.09
C ARG A 30 -8.58 -7.72 -2.00
N THR A 31 -8.49 -8.32 -0.82
CA THR A 31 -7.66 -9.49 -0.57
C THR A 31 -8.14 -10.69 -1.38
N HIS A 32 -9.45 -10.92 -1.37
CA HIS A 32 -10.07 -12.02 -2.10
C HIS A 32 -9.85 -11.85 -3.61
N ILE A 33 -10.20 -10.69 -4.16
CA ILE A 33 -10.00 -10.37 -5.58
C ILE A 33 -8.53 -10.48 -6.00
N ALA A 34 -7.60 -10.01 -5.17
CA ALA A 34 -6.17 -10.09 -5.49
C ALA A 34 -5.69 -11.54 -5.61
N ARG A 35 -6.16 -12.43 -4.71
CA ARG A 35 -5.84 -13.86 -4.78
C ARG A 35 -6.47 -14.52 -5.99
N GLU A 36 -7.74 -14.29 -6.27
CA GLU A 36 -8.41 -14.83 -7.45
C GLU A 36 -7.72 -14.39 -8.75
N ILE A 37 -7.38 -13.12 -8.88
CA ILE A 37 -6.64 -12.62 -10.03
C ILE A 37 -5.27 -13.30 -10.15
N HIS A 38 -4.55 -13.45 -9.04
CA HIS A 38 -3.23 -14.09 -9.04
C HIS A 38 -3.32 -15.57 -9.41
N ASP A 39 -4.23 -16.30 -8.78
CA ASP A 39 -4.32 -17.76 -8.89
C ASP A 39 -4.99 -18.18 -10.21
N GLU A 40 -6.10 -17.56 -10.59
CA GLU A 40 -6.78 -17.95 -11.82
C GLU A 40 -6.13 -17.36 -13.07
N LEU A 41 -6.04 -16.03 -13.17
CA LEU A 41 -5.50 -15.41 -14.39
C LEU A 41 -4.00 -15.63 -14.54
N GLY A 42 -3.25 -15.60 -13.44
CA GLY A 42 -1.82 -15.85 -13.45
C GLY A 42 -1.46 -17.27 -13.91
N GLN A 43 -2.19 -18.28 -13.43
CA GLN A 43 -2.01 -19.68 -13.82
C GLN A 43 -2.44 -19.91 -15.28
N GLN A 44 -3.59 -19.41 -15.70
CA GLN A 44 -4.09 -19.56 -17.08
C GLN A 44 -3.14 -18.94 -18.10
N LEU A 45 -2.65 -17.72 -17.85
CA LEU A 45 -1.69 -17.05 -18.74
C LEU A 45 -0.34 -17.78 -18.78
N THR A 46 0.09 -18.35 -17.65
CA THR A 46 1.31 -19.15 -17.60
C THR A 46 1.16 -20.44 -18.42
N GLY A 47 0.01 -21.12 -18.33
CA GLY A 47 -0.33 -22.28 -19.15
C GLY A 47 -0.32 -21.94 -20.64
N LEU A 48 -1.01 -20.88 -21.05
CA LEU A 48 -1.03 -20.39 -22.43
C LEU A 48 0.40 -20.07 -22.95
N LYS A 49 1.24 -19.47 -22.13
CA LYS A 49 2.64 -19.20 -22.47
C LYS A 49 3.41 -20.49 -22.72
N MET A 50 3.23 -21.51 -21.86
CA MET A 50 3.88 -22.80 -22.00
C MET A 50 3.42 -23.51 -23.27
N ASP A 51 2.13 -23.50 -23.58
CA ASP A 51 1.58 -24.13 -24.79
C ASP A 51 2.11 -23.45 -26.06
N LEU A 52 2.12 -22.13 -26.12
CA LEU A 52 2.68 -21.40 -27.24
C LEU A 52 4.19 -21.59 -27.38
N PHE A 53 4.93 -21.65 -26.27
CA PHE A 53 6.36 -21.95 -26.29
C PHE A 53 6.64 -23.36 -26.83
N TRP A 54 5.82 -24.35 -26.42
CA TRP A 54 5.90 -25.73 -26.92
C TRP A 54 5.58 -25.79 -28.42
N ILE A 55 4.53 -25.10 -28.89
CA ILE A 55 4.18 -24.99 -30.30
C ILE A 55 5.35 -24.36 -31.07
N ASN A 56 5.88 -23.24 -30.65
CA ASN A 56 6.99 -22.53 -31.28
C ASN A 56 8.24 -23.42 -31.41
N ARG A 57 8.53 -24.25 -30.40
CA ARG A 57 9.69 -25.17 -30.42
C ARG A 57 9.50 -26.33 -31.39
N ARG A 58 8.28 -26.76 -31.66
CA ARG A 58 7.96 -27.88 -32.56
C ARG A 58 7.65 -27.49 -33.99
N LEU A 59 7.18 -26.27 -34.18
CA LEU A 59 6.98 -25.71 -35.51
C LEU A 59 8.37 -25.52 -36.17
N LYS A 60 8.74 -26.47 -37.01
CA LYS A 60 9.84 -26.33 -37.96
C LYS A 60 9.30 -25.55 -39.17
N THR A 61 8.86 -24.30 -38.97
CA THR A 61 8.34 -23.54 -40.09
C THR A 61 9.43 -22.63 -40.66
N GLU A 62 9.58 -22.66 -41.98
CA GLU A 62 10.35 -21.66 -42.73
C GLU A 62 9.50 -20.40 -42.97
N ASP A 63 8.24 -20.44 -42.54
CA ASP A 63 7.30 -19.31 -42.67
C ASP A 63 7.59 -18.24 -41.61
N ARG A 64 8.20 -17.18 -42.11
CA ARG A 64 8.62 -16.01 -41.32
C ARG A 64 7.43 -15.31 -40.67
N GLU A 65 6.29 -15.26 -41.35
CA GLU A 65 5.08 -14.59 -40.85
C GLU A 65 4.52 -15.29 -39.60
N ILE A 66 4.48 -16.63 -39.62
CA ILE A 66 4.05 -17.44 -38.47
C ILE A 66 5.01 -17.25 -37.29
N SER A 67 6.32 -17.27 -37.56
CA SER A 67 7.34 -17.08 -36.50
C SER A 67 7.25 -15.70 -35.85
N GLU A 68 7.08 -14.62 -36.64
CA GLU A 68 6.93 -13.27 -36.17
C GLU A 68 5.61 -13.12 -35.34
N LYS A 69 4.52 -13.76 -35.79
CA LYS A 69 3.24 -13.75 -35.08
C LYS A 69 3.32 -14.46 -33.73
N LEU A 70 3.96 -15.62 -33.65
CA LEU A 70 4.18 -16.36 -32.41
C LEU A 70 5.03 -15.56 -31.41
N SER A 71 6.12 -14.96 -31.88
CA SER A 71 6.98 -14.10 -31.05
C SER A 71 6.21 -12.91 -30.47
N THR A 72 5.42 -12.24 -31.31
CA THR A 72 4.57 -11.12 -30.90
C THR A 72 3.53 -11.56 -29.86
N THR A 73 2.91 -12.74 -30.07
CA THR A 73 1.91 -13.28 -29.12
C THR A 73 2.54 -13.64 -27.79
N LEU A 74 3.72 -14.26 -27.78
CA LEU A 74 4.47 -14.56 -26.54
C LEU A 74 4.82 -13.28 -25.77
N SER A 75 5.28 -12.23 -26.46
CA SER A 75 5.56 -10.93 -25.86
C SER A 75 4.31 -10.27 -25.28
N LEU A 76 3.17 -10.40 -25.95
CA LEU A 76 1.89 -9.88 -25.45
C LEU A 76 1.46 -10.62 -24.18
N ILE A 77 1.62 -11.95 -24.12
CA ILE A 77 1.32 -12.73 -22.91
C ILE A 77 2.24 -12.31 -21.76
N ASP A 78 3.53 -12.09 -21.97
CA ASP A 78 4.45 -11.63 -20.94
C ASP A 78 4.06 -10.25 -20.38
N THR A 79 3.68 -9.35 -21.27
CA THR A 79 3.15 -8.03 -20.88
C THR A 79 1.85 -8.16 -20.08
N THR A 80 0.96 -9.07 -20.48
CA THR A 80 -0.31 -9.31 -19.79
C THR A 80 -0.08 -9.93 -18.41
N ILE A 81 0.82 -10.92 -18.27
CA ILE A 81 1.20 -11.50 -16.97
C ILE A 81 1.74 -10.41 -16.05
N THR A 82 2.61 -9.54 -16.55
CA THR A 82 3.16 -8.41 -15.78
C THR A 82 2.05 -7.45 -15.32
N THR A 83 1.08 -7.19 -16.19
CA THR A 83 -0.06 -6.30 -15.88
C THR A 83 -0.99 -6.94 -14.83
N VAL A 84 -1.30 -8.23 -14.96
CA VAL A 84 -2.11 -8.98 -13.99
C VAL A 84 -1.45 -9.00 -12.62
N ARG A 85 -0.15 -9.29 -12.55
CA ARG A 85 0.62 -9.24 -11.30
C ARG A 85 0.60 -7.84 -10.67
N LYS A 86 0.72 -6.80 -11.50
CA LYS A 86 0.64 -5.41 -11.04
C LYS A 86 -0.72 -5.10 -10.43
N ILE A 87 -1.82 -5.48 -11.09
CA ILE A 87 -3.20 -5.26 -10.59
C ILE A 87 -3.39 -6.01 -9.26
N ALA A 88 -2.99 -7.29 -9.19
CA ALA A 88 -3.07 -8.07 -7.95
C ALA A 88 -2.29 -7.39 -6.81
N THR A 89 -1.09 -6.88 -7.09
CA THR A 89 -0.25 -6.18 -6.11
C THR A 89 -0.83 -4.82 -5.70
N GLU A 90 -1.50 -4.09 -6.58
CA GLU A 90 -2.21 -2.83 -6.24
C GLU A 90 -3.44 -3.10 -5.36
N LEU A 91 -4.13 -4.22 -5.56
CA LEU A 91 -5.24 -4.67 -4.72
C LEU A 91 -4.76 -5.16 -3.36
N ARG A 92 -3.76 -6.04 -3.33
CA ARG A 92 -3.06 -6.50 -2.13
C ARG A 92 -1.66 -6.97 -2.49
N PRO A 93 -0.60 -6.39 -1.93
CA PRO A 93 0.74 -6.87 -2.21
C PRO A 93 0.95 -8.26 -1.60
N SER A 94 1.11 -9.27 -2.42
CA SER A 94 1.54 -10.62 -1.97
C SER A 94 2.88 -10.53 -1.23
N ILE A 95 3.72 -9.58 -1.63
CA ILE A 95 5.00 -9.29 -0.97
C ILE A 95 4.85 -8.97 0.53
N LEU A 96 3.70 -8.45 0.96
CA LEU A 96 3.40 -8.20 2.37
C LEU A 96 3.23 -9.51 3.16
N ASP A 97 2.63 -10.52 2.53
CA ASP A 97 2.41 -11.83 3.13
C ASP A 97 3.70 -12.69 3.05
N ASP A 98 4.46 -12.58 1.94
CA ASP A 98 5.62 -13.43 1.66
C ASP A 98 6.92 -12.91 2.30
N LEU A 99 7.17 -11.59 2.25
CA LEU A 99 8.43 -10.95 2.65
C LEU A 99 8.27 -9.96 3.81
N GLY A 100 7.05 -9.74 4.28
CA GLY A 100 6.75 -8.88 5.42
C GLY A 100 6.71 -7.38 5.10
N LEU A 101 6.46 -6.60 6.16
CA LEU A 101 6.16 -5.17 6.05
C LEU A 101 7.31 -4.34 5.47
N ALA A 102 8.55 -4.56 5.94
CA ALA A 102 9.70 -3.75 5.49
C ALA A 102 9.92 -3.88 3.98
N ALA A 103 9.98 -5.13 3.48
CA ALA A 103 10.16 -5.39 2.05
C ALA A 103 9.01 -4.84 1.19
N ALA A 104 7.77 -4.92 1.71
CA ALA A 104 6.61 -4.38 1.02
C ALA A 104 6.65 -2.84 0.91
N LEU A 105 7.08 -2.14 1.96
CA LEU A 105 7.23 -0.69 1.95
C LEU A 105 8.37 -0.25 1.02
N GLU A 106 9.52 -0.93 1.06
CA GLU A 106 10.65 -0.67 0.18
C GLU A 106 10.25 -0.82 -1.28
N TRP A 107 9.66 -1.95 -1.63
CA TRP A 107 9.15 -2.21 -2.98
C TRP A 107 8.14 -1.14 -3.44
N GLN A 108 7.20 -0.74 -2.57
CA GLN A 108 6.23 0.31 -2.89
C GLN A 108 6.91 1.66 -3.14
N GLY A 109 7.97 1.96 -2.39
CA GLY A 109 8.80 3.16 -2.59
C GLY A 109 9.51 3.16 -3.94
N GLU A 110 10.13 2.03 -4.32
CA GLU A 110 10.77 1.86 -5.63
C GLU A 110 9.79 2.01 -6.80
N GLU A 111 8.60 1.39 -6.68
CA GLU A 111 7.56 1.51 -7.70
C GLU A 111 7.02 2.94 -7.82
N PHE A 112 6.94 3.66 -6.70
CA PHE A 112 6.58 5.06 -6.68
C PHE A 112 7.67 5.92 -7.37
N GLU A 113 8.94 5.72 -7.07
CA GLU A 113 10.07 6.41 -7.70
C GLU A 113 10.04 6.25 -9.23
N LYS A 114 9.85 5.01 -9.73
CA LYS A 114 9.77 4.72 -11.16
C LYS A 114 8.65 5.47 -11.90
N ARG A 115 7.56 5.81 -11.19
CA ARG A 115 6.36 6.44 -11.79
C ARG A 115 6.30 7.95 -11.64
N SER A 116 6.99 8.51 -10.64
CA SER A 116 6.81 9.90 -10.23
C SER A 116 8.01 10.79 -10.46
N ASP A 117 9.15 10.23 -10.83
CA ASP A 117 10.46 10.90 -10.89
C ASP A 117 10.90 11.52 -9.53
N ILE A 118 10.22 11.16 -8.42
CA ILE A 118 10.55 11.60 -7.07
C ILE A 118 11.45 10.55 -6.42
N LYS A 119 12.64 10.92 -5.98
CA LYS A 119 13.60 10.01 -5.34
C LYS A 119 13.08 9.51 -3.99
N VAL A 120 13.15 8.20 -3.75
CA VAL A 120 12.75 7.58 -2.48
C VAL A 120 13.97 7.05 -1.76
N LYS A 121 14.14 7.47 -0.49
CA LYS A 121 15.13 6.91 0.44
C LYS A 121 14.38 6.05 1.44
N PHE A 122 14.73 4.77 1.52
CA PHE A 122 14.12 3.84 2.46
C PHE A 122 15.15 3.33 3.45
N VAL A 123 14.82 3.35 4.74
CA VAL A 123 15.63 2.81 5.82
C VAL A 123 14.75 1.97 6.73
N SER A 124 15.14 0.72 6.97
CA SER A 124 14.46 -0.17 7.90
C SER A 124 15.41 -0.70 8.95
N SER A 125 14.97 -0.73 10.20
CA SER A 125 15.62 -1.48 11.28
C SER A 125 14.70 -2.57 11.85
N LEU A 126 13.74 -3.05 11.06
CA LEU A 126 12.93 -4.21 11.39
C LEU A 126 13.73 -5.49 11.10
N ASN A 127 14.50 -5.95 12.09
CA ASN A 127 15.19 -7.22 12.00
C ASN A 127 14.17 -8.35 12.22
N ASP A 128 13.81 -9.12 11.21
CA ASP A 128 12.95 -10.33 11.24
C ASP A 128 11.74 -10.29 12.21
N THR A 129 11.34 -9.09 12.62
CA THR A 129 10.25 -8.91 13.56
C THR A 129 8.92 -9.12 12.84
N LEU A 130 8.22 -10.18 13.19
CA LEU A 130 6.88 -10.44 12.66
C LEU A 130 5.90 -9.37 13.19
N VAL A 131 5.45 -8.51 12.30
CA VAL A 131 4.36 -7.56 12.57
C VAL A 131 3.03 -8.25 12.25
N GLN A 132 2.04 -8.11 13.10
CA GLN A 132 0.74 -8.74 12.86
C GLN A 132 0.13 -8.31 11.52
N PRO A 133 -0.52 -9.25 10.77
CA PRO A 133 -1.01 -8.98 9.42
C PRO A 133 -1.92 -7.76 9.30
N HIS A 134 -2.81 -7.51 10.28
CA HIS A 134 -3.70 -6.37 10.25
C HIS A 134 -2.96 -5.03 10.44
N ILE A 135 -1.88 -5.00 11.26
CA ILE A 135 -1.02 -3.82 11.44
C ILE A 135 -0.21 -3.58 10.16
N SER A 136 0.39 -4.65 9.61
CA SER A 136 1.16 -4.57 8.36
C SER A 136 0.31 -4.03 7.21
N THR A 137 -0.90 -4.55 7.04
CA THR A 137 -1.84 -4.08 6.02
C THR A 137 -2.22 -2.61 6.23
N ALA A 138 -2.54 -2.21 7.46
CA ALA A 138 -2.91 -0.84 7.76
C ALA A 138 -1.75 0.15 7.48
N LEU A 139 -0.52 -0.17 7.94
CA LEU A 139 0.66 0.66 7.70
C LEU A 139 1.02 0.74 6.22
N PHE A 140 0.90 -0.36 5.49
CA PHE A 140 1.12 -0.37 4.05
C PHE A 140 0.12 0.56 3.33
N ARG A 141 -1.19 0.50 3.67
CA ARG A 141 -2.21 1.38 3.10
C ARG A 141 -2.00 2.85 3.46
N ILE A 142 -1.56 3.13 4.67
CA ILE A 142 -1.18 4.47 5.09
C ILE A 142 -0.01 4.98 4.24
N TYR A 143 1.00 4.16 4.04
CA TYR A 143 2.16 4.52 3.22
C TYR A 143 1.77 4.81 1.76
N GLN A 144 0.93 3.98 1.15
CA GLN A 144 0.39 4.24 -0.19
C GLN A 144 -0.33 5.59 -0.29
N GLU A 145 -1.16 5.94 0.71
CA GLU A 145 -1.86 7.21 0.76
C GLU A 145 -0.90 8.39 0.94
N LEU A 146 0.14 8.23 1.78
CA LEU A 146 1.18 9.24 1.98
C LEU A 146 1.94 9.51 0.68
N LEU A 147 2.38 8.48 -0.02
CA LEU A 147 3.05 8.62 -1.33
C LEU A 147 2.12 9.26 -2.38
N THR A 148 0.84 8.91 -2.38
CA THR A 148 -0.17 9.53 -3.26
C THR A 148 -0.31 11.02 -2.96
N ASN A 149 -0.31 11.42 -1.69
CA ASN A 149 -0.37 12.82 -1.27
C ASN A 149 0.88 13.58 -1.70
N VAL A 150 2.05 12.96 -1.59
CA VAL A 150 3.31 13.54 -2.09
C VAL A 150 3.22 13.80 -3.59
N ALA A 151 2.85 12.79 -4.40
CA ALA A 151 2.75 12.93 -5.84
C ALA A 151 1.76 14.03 -6.29
N ARG A 152 0.63 14.15 -5.58
CA ARG A 152 -0.44 15.08 -5.98
C ARG A 152 -0.25 16.51 -5.48
N HIS A 153 0.41 16.68 -4.33
CA HIS A 153 0.30 17.93 -3.58
C HIS A 153 1.63 18.55 -3.17
N SER A 154 2.72 17.76 -3.03
CA SER A 154 3.92 18.26 -2.38
C SER A 154 4.86 19.05 -3.31
N LYS A 155 4.91 18.72 -4.61
CA LYS A 155 5.98 19.17 -5.52
C LYS A 155 7.38 18.81 -5.01
N ALA A 156 7.49 17.73 -4.23
CA ALA A 156 8.76 17.26 -3.70
C ALA A 156 9.64 16.65 -4.79
N SER A 157 10.94 16.68 -4.57
CA SER A 157 11.93 15.95 -5.37
C SER A 157 12.42 14.68 -4.65
N THR A 158 12.19 14.59 -3.34
CA THR A 158 12.67 13.48 -2.51
C THR A 158 11.66 13.16 -1.42
N VAL A 159 11.46 11.85 -1.16
CA VAL A 159 10.76 11.31 0.00
C VAL A 159 11.72 10.43 0.79
N SER A 160 11.74 10.59 2.11
CA SER A 160 12.47 9.73 3.03
C SER A 160 11.50 8.93 3.87
N THR A 161 11.67 7.61 3.88
CA THR A 161 10.85 6.68 4.67
C THR A 161 11.73 5.94 5.64
N THR A 162 11.38 5.95 6.91
CA THR A 162 12.09 5.22 7.96
C THR A 162 11.09 4.37 8.74
N ILE A 163 11.38 3.08 8.92
CA ILE A 163 10.61 2.17 9.77
C ILE A 163 11.51 1.54 10.81
N TYR A 164 11.10 1.62 12.10
CA TYR A 164 11.92 1.14 13.22
C TYR A 164 11.06 0.77 14.43
N ILE A 165 11.64 0.01 15.35
CA ILE A 165 11.06 -0.31 16.64
C ILE A 165 11.85 0.37 17.75
N GLU A 166 11.15 1.06 18.64
CA GLU A 166 11.72 1.66 19.84
C GLU A 166 10.72 1.49 21.01
N LYS A 167 11.20 1.02 22.17
CA LYS A 167 10.40 0.90 23.42
C LYS A 167 9.03 0.22 23.19
N ASP A 168 9.05 -0.94 22.53
CA ASP A 168 7.86 -1.74 22.21
C ASP A 168 6.81 -1.04 21.34
N LYS A 169 7.23 -0.05 20.57
CA LYS A 169 6.41 0.59 19.54
C LYS A 169 7.08 0.49 18.18
N LEU A 170 6.26 0.23 17.18
CA LEU A 170 6.65 0.31 15.78
C LEU A 170 6.39 1.73 15.29
N TYR A 171 7.39 2.32 14.65
CA TYR A 171 7.34 3.65 14.07
C TYR A 171 7.48 3.58 12.56
N LEU A 172 6.60 4.28 11.86
CA LEU A 172 6.71 4.57 10.42
C LEU A 172 6.77 6.09 10.26
N LYS A 173 7.91 6.59 9.76
CA LYS A 173 8.14 8.00 9.47
C LYS A 173 8.26 8.20 7.97
N VAL A 174 7.52 9.15 7.41
CA VAL A 174 7.58 9.54 5.99
C VAL A 174 7.73 11.04 5.90
N GLU A 175 8.76 11.50 5.19
CA GLU A 175 9.11 12.91 5.07
C GLU A 175 9.32 13.28 3.60
N ASP A 176 8.70 14.35 3.15
CA ASP A 176 8.95 14.94 1.83
C ASP A 176 9.59 16.33 1.95
N ASN A 177 10.37 16.71 0.95
CA ASN A 177 11.00 18.02 0.85
C ASN A 177 10.18 19.00 0.00
N GLY A 178 8.88 18.84 -0.08
CA GLY A 178 8.01 19.62 -0.96
C GLY A 178 7.60 20.98 -0.39
N SER A 179 6.54 21.52 -0.94
CA SER A 179 6.02 22.85 -0.57
C SER A 179 5.43 22.93 0.83
N GLY A 180 5.10 21.78 1.43
CA GLY A 180 4.39 21.72 2.69
C GLY A 180 3.03 22.43 2.65
N PHE A 181 2.43 22.59 3.82
CA PHE A 181 1.16 23.31 4.00
C PHE A 181 1.05 23.90 5.40
N ILE A 182 0.18 24.91 5.57
CA ILE A 182 -0.14 25.49 6.88
C ILE A 182 -1.31 24.69 7.47
N SER A 183 -1.09 24.07 8.64
CA SER A 183 -2.06 23.16 9.30
C SER A 183 -3.42 23.80 9.56
N ASP A 184 -3.49 25.08 9.85
CA ASP A 184 -4.75 25.80 10.14
C ASP A 184 -5.72 25.82 8.95
N ASN A 185 -5.22 25.70 7.72
CA ASN A 185 -6.03 25.65 6.49
C ASN A 185 -6.60 24.26 6.19
N ILE A 186 -6.07 23.20 6.81
CA ILE A 186 -6.48 21.80 6.52
C ILE A 186 -7.51 21.29 7.52
N ILE A 187 -7.52 21.78 8.75
CA ILE A 187 -8.55 21.44 9.74
C ILE A 187 -9.95 21.80 9.21
N ASN A 188 -10.06 22.83 8.37
CA ASN A 188 -11.31 23.27 7.74
C ASN A 188 -11.59 22.65 6.35
N LYS A 189 -10.58 22.20 5.61
CA LYS A 189 -10.75 21.43 4.36
C LYS A 189 -10.57 19.94 4.70
N LYS A 190 -11.69 19.25 4.91
CA LYS A 190 -11.81 17.79 5.10
C LYS A 190 -11.14 17.04 3.92
N THR A 191 -9.81 16.98 3.91
CA THR A 191 -9.09 16.15 2.92
C THR A 191 -9.30 14.69 3.33
N LEU A 192 -10.08 13.97 2.54
CA LEU A 192 -10.45 12.57 2.77
C LEU A 192 -9.23 11.69 3.04
N GLY A 193 -8.09 11.98 2.40
CA GLY A 193 -6.85 11.24 2.57
C GLY A 193 -6.27 11.29 3.98
N LEU A 194 -6.07 12.49 4.53
CA LEU A 194 -5.52 12.65 5.89
C LEU A 194 -6.48 12.10 6.97
N ARG A 195 -7.79 12.21 6.74
CA ARG A 195 -8.78 11.58 7.60
C ARG A 195 -8.67 10.06 7.55
N GLY A 196 -8.52 9.47 6.37
CA GLY A 196 -8.32 8.03 6.19
C GLY A 196 -7.07 7.51 6.89
N ILE A 197 -5.95 8.27 6.84
CA ILE A 197 -4.73 7.96 7.59
C ILE A 197 -5.00 7.93 9.09
N LYS A 198 -5.62 8.98 9.63
CA LYS A 198 -5.95 9.07 11.06
C LYS A 198 -6.85 7.92 11.53
N GLU A 199 -7.89 7.63 10.77
CA GLU A 199 -8.84 6.56 11.11
C GLU A 199 -8.16 5.18 11.08
N ARG A 200 -7.36 4.86 10.05
CA ARG A 200 -6.58 3.61 9.99
C ARG A 200 -5.57 3.50 11.12
N THR A 201 -4.89 4.60 11.47
CA THR A 201 -3.96 4.61 12.60
C THR A 201 -4.68 4.29 13.91
N ASN A 202 -5.85 4.88 14.14
CA ASN A 202 -6.64 4.62 15.34
C ASN A 202 -7.14 3.18 15.42
N LEU A 203 -7.51 2.55 14.28
CA LEU A 203 -7.97 1.16 14.22
C LEU A 203 -6.92 0.15 14.69
N ILE A 204 -5.64 0.46 14.47
CA ILE A 204 -4.52 -0.38 14.94
C ILE A 204 -3.98 0.07 16.31
N GLY A 205 -4.72 0.88 17.05
CA GLY A 205 -4.34 1.40 18.37
C GLY A 205 -3.13 2.35 18.34
N GLY A 206 -2.82 2.91 17.18
CA GLY A 206 -1.69 3.79 16.97
C GLY A 206 -2.00 5.26 17.19
N THR A 207 -0.94 6.07 17.17
CA THR A 207 -1.00 7.54 17.13
C THR A 207 -0.33 8.07 15.89
N TYR A 208 -0.76 9.24 15.43
CA TYR A 208 -0.17 9.87 14.27
C TYR A 208 0.09 11.34 14.52
N GLU A 209 1.25 11.82 14.07
CA GLU A 209 1.67 13.19 14.14
C GLU A 209 2.01 13.70 12.75
N ILE A 210 1.59 14.92 12.45
CA ILE A 210 1.90 15.60 11.19
C ILE A 210 2.58 16.92 11.49
N ASN A 211 3.76 17.12 10.90
CA ASN A 211 4.49 18.37 10.94
C ASN A 211 4.69 18.86 9.51
N SER A 212 4.16 20.03 9.20
CA SER A 212 4.28 20.62 7.88
C SER A 212 4.36 22.14 7.98
N GLY A 213 5.11 22.74 7.08
CA GLY A 213 5.27 24.18 7.00
C GLY A 213 5.53 24.64 5.57
N ALA A 214 5.11 25.85 5.22
CA ALA A 214 5.28 26.40 3.90
C ALA A 214 6.77 26.42 3.50
N GLY A 215 7.13 25.68 2.44
CA GLY A 215 8.50 25.54 1.92
C GLY A 215 9.42 24.63 2.74
N ILE A 216 8.91 23.93 3.76
CA ILE A 216 9.70 23.01 4.61
C ILE A 216 9.42 21.55 4.28
N GLY A 217 8.30 21.28 3.56
CA GLY A 217 7.82 19.93 3.29
C GLY A 217 6.87 19.42 4.35
N THR A 218 6.64 18.10 4.35
CA THR A 218 5.75 17.44 5.30
C THR A 218 6.43 16.23 5.92
N SER A 219 6.33 16.09 7.22
CA SER A 219 6.75 14.91 7.98
C SER A 219 5.54 14.29 8.67
N VAL A 220 5.31 13.00 8.44
CA VAL A 220 4.26 12.22 9.09
C VAL A 220 4.92 11.11 9.90
N LEU A 221 4.62 11.05 11.18
CA LEU A 221 5.06 10.00 12.10
C LEU A 221 3.87 9.21 12.60
N ILE A 222 3.91 7.91 12.41
CA ILE A 222 2.93 6.96 12.93
C ILE A 222 3.62 6.08 13.96
N SER A 223 3.02 5.89 15.13
CA SER A 223 3.49 4.95 16.12
C SER A 223 2.40 3.95 16.50
N VAL A 224 2.75 2.67 16.58
CA VAL A 224 1.84 1.57 16.91
C VAL A 224 2.42 0.74 18.04
N PRO A 225 1.69 0.52 19.16
CA PRO A 225 2.18 -0.32 20.24
C PRO A 225 2.24 -1.79 19.82
N LEU A 226 3.31 -2.49 20.16
CA LEU A 226 3.51 -3.93 19.88
C LEU A 226 3.09 -4.83 21.06
N HIS A 227 2.67 -4.23 22.18
CA HIS A 227 2.51 -4.89 23.49
C HIS A 227 1.39 -5.94 23.62
N ASN A 228 0.50 -6.13 22.66
CA ASN A 228 -0.56 -7.13 22.73
C ASN A 228 -0.25 -8.43 21.97
N GLN A 229 1.01 -8.70 21.63
CA GLN A 229 1.37 -9.75 20.68
C GLN A 229 1.94 -11.03 21.31
N ILE A 230 2.31 -11.02 22.62
CA ILE A 230 3.01 -12.16 23.23
C ILE A 230 2.08 -13.09 24.02
N SER A 231 0.79 -12.76 24.19
CA SER A 231 -0.11 -13.49 25.10
C SER A 231 -0.83 -14.71 24.49
N ASN A 232 -0.70 -15.02 23.21
CA ASN A 232 -1.44 -16.12 22.55
C ASN A 232 -0.57 -17.27 22.03
N LEU A 233 0.68 -17.40 22.52
CA LEU A 233 1.53 -18.56 22.29
C LEU A 233 1.83 -19.25 23.63
N LYS A 234 0.79 -19.80 24.26
CA LYS A 234 0.93 -20.85 25.26
C LYS A 234 -0.13 -21.93 25.03
#